data_9872d7b153130be2a2fac32363e8ea12
#
_entry.id   9872d7b153130be2a2fac32363e8ea12
#
_cell.length_a   1.000
_cell.length_b   1.000
_cell.length_c   1.000
_cell.angle_alpha   90.00
_cell.angle_beta   90.00
_cell.angle_gamma   90.00
#
_symmetry.space_group_name_H-M   'P 1'
#
loop_
_entity.id
_entity.type
_entity.pdbx_description
1 polymer ?
#
loop_
_entity_poly.entity_id
_entity_poly.type
_entity_poly.pdbx_seq_one_letter_code
_entity_poly.pdbx_strand_id
1 'polypeptide(L)'
;PSSVLMNIVPAKVAGVDRIVMTTPPGKDGKVNPSTLVAANEAGADEIYKVGGAQAIGALAYGTESIPKVDKIVGPGNIFVALAKKAVYGYVSIDSIAGPSEILVLADETANPRYIAADLLSQAEHDEMASAILITTNEEFADQVDEEVRGFVEVLSRKAIIEKSLENFGYILIAEDMDEAIEAANEI
;
A
#
# COMPACT_ATOMS: atom_id res chain seq x y z
N PRO A 1 -7.13 -6.86 7.66
CA PRO A 1 -8.49 -7.17 7.16
C PRO A 1 -8.91 -6.28 5.99
N SER A 2 -8.52 -4.98 5.95
CA SER A 2 -8.93 -4.04 4.89
C SER A 2 -8.58 -4.55 3.48
N SER A 3 -7.34 -5.02 3.25
CA SER A 3 -6.92 -5.56 1.96
C SER A 3 -7.77 -6.74 1.50
N VAL A 4 -8.29 -7.55 2.44
CA VAL A 4 -9.19 -8.66 2.12
C VAL A 4 -10.50 -8.12 1.55
N LEU A 5 -11.11 -7.16 2.25
CA LEU A 5 -12.37 -6.54 1.81
C LEU A 5 -12.21 -5.80 0.48
N MET A 6 -11.11 -5.05 0.34
CA MET A 6 -10.80 -4.26 -0.87
C MET A 6 -10.62 -5.12 -2.12
N ASN A 7 -10.25 -6.39 -1.99
CA ASN A 7 -10.09 -7.30 -3.13
C ASN A 7 -11.34 -8.18 -3.34
N ILE A 8 -11.92 -8.74 -2.28
CA ILE A 8 -13.02 -9.71 -2.40
C ILE A 8 -14.34 -9.03 -2.73
N VAL A 9 -14.66 -7.91 -2.08
CA VAL A 9 -15.95 -7.22 -2.29
C VAL A 9 -16.12 -6.78 -3.75
N PRO A 10 -15.16 -6.09 -4.39
CA PRO A 10 -15.27 -5.76 -5.81
C PRO A 10 -15.39 -7.00 -6.71
N ALA A 11 -14.68 -8.09 -6.39
CA ALA A 11 -14.77 -9.34 -7.15
C ALA A 11 -16.19 -9.95 -7.06
N LYS A 12 -16.81 -9.95 -5.88
CA LYS A 12 -18.21 -10.40 -5.71
C LYS A 12 -19.20 -9.51 -6.46
N VAL A 13 -19.02 -8.19 -6.38
CA VAL A 13 -19.88 -7.23 -7.13
C VAL A 13 -19.73 -7.43 -8.63
N ALA A 14 -18.53 -7.74 -9.11
CA ALA A 14 -18.27 -8.05 -10.52
C ALA A 14 -18.79 -9.44 -10.96
N GLY A 15 -19.35 -10.23 -10.05
CA GLY A 15 -19.90 -11.55 -10.35
C GLY A 15 -18.85 -12.64 -10.58
N VAL A 16 -17.67 -12.54 -9.94
CA VAL A 16 -16.66 -13.60 -9.99
C VAL A 16 -17.18 -14.84 -9.26
N ASP A 17 -17.24 -15.97 -9.96
CA ASP A 17 -17.83 -17.21 -9.48
C ASP A 17 -17.02 -17.85 -8.33
N ARG A 18 -15.68 -17.76 -8.39
CA ARG A 18 -14.79 -18.39 -7.43
C ARG A 18 -13.67 -17.46 -7.01
N ILE A 19 -13.59 -17.20 -5.71
CA ILE A 19 -12.59 -16.32 -5.12
C ILE A 19 -11.70 -17.12 -4.16
N VAL A 20 -10.43 -17.23 -4.51
CA VAL A 20 -9.38 -17.94 -3.76
C VAL A 20 -8.49 -16.92 -3.08
N MET A 21 -8.37 -17.00 -1.77
CA MET A 21 -7.49 -16.13 -0.98
C MET A 21 -6.24 -16.90 -0.54
N THR A 22 -5.07 -16.29 -0.69
CA THR A 22 -3.82 -16.74 -0.08
C THR A 22 -3.36 -15.73 0.98
N THR A 23 -2.87 -16.20 2.11
CA THR A 23 -2.34 -15.36 3.18
C THR A 23 -1.26 -16.11 3.94
N PRO A 24 -0.08 -15.49 4.21
CA PRO A 24 0.96 -16.15 4.97
C PRO A 24 0.50 -16.41 6.41
N PRO A 25 0.83 -17.57 6.99
CA PRO A 25 0.63 -17.80 8.41
C PRO A 25 1.61 -16.98 9.25
N GLY A 26 1.21 -16.67 10.48
CA GLY A 26 2.12 -16.15 11.50
C GLY A 26 3.17 -17.16 11.94
N LYS A 27 4.06 -16.77 12.86
CA LYS A 27 5.11 -17.64 13.41
C LYS A 27 4.56 -18.88 14.14
N ASP A 28 3.32 -18.79 14.61
CA ASP A 28 2.57 -19.89 15.25
C ASP A 28 1.84 -20.82 14.27
N GLY A 29 2.02 -20.61 12.96
CA GLY A 29 1.35 -21.35 11.89
C GLY A 29 -0.13 -21.01 11.69
N LYS A 30 -0.65 -19.97 12.36
CA LYS A 30 -2.05 -19.55 12.29
C LYS A 30 -2.22 -18.30 11.43
N VAL A 31 -3.37 -18.18 10.79
CA VAL A 31 -3.79 -16.94 10.13
C VAL A 31 -4.43 -16.02 11.17
N ASN A 32 -4.20 -14.72 11.02
CA ASN A 32 -4.83 -13.71 11.88
C ASN A 32 -6.37 -13.88 11.88
N PRO A 33 -7.01 -14.00 13.03
CA PRO A 33 -8.46 -14.22 13.12
C PRO A 33 -9.29 -13.12 12.42
N SER A 34 -8.88 -11.85 12.51
CA SER A 34 -9.58 -10.75 11.85
C SER A 34 -9.52 -10.86 10.32
N THR A 35 -8.42 -11.42 9.77
CA THR A 35 -8.29 -11.70 8.33
C THR A 35 -9.26 -12.80 7.90
N LEU A 36 -9.40 -13.86 8.71
CA LEU A 36 -10.33 -14.96 8.42
C LEU A 36 -11.80 -14.51 8.50
N VAL A 37 -12.14 -13.71 9.50
CA VAL A 37 -13.48 -13.14 9.62
C VAL A 37 -13.80 -12.26 8.43
N ALA A 38 -12.91 -11.35 8.05
CA ALA A 38 -13.10 -10.49 6.88
C ALA A 38 -13.28 -11.30 5.59
N ALA A 39 -12.50 -12.38 5.40
CA ALA A 39 -12.61 -13.23 4.23
C ALA A 39 -13.95 -14.00 4.18
N ASN A 40 -14.40 -14.51 5.32
CA ASN A 40 -15.69 -15.19 5.45
C ASN A 40 -16.85 -14.23 5.15
N GLU A 41 -16.89 -13.07 5.80
CA GLU A 41 -17.93 -12.05 5.61
C GLU A 41 -17.96 -11.50 4.17
N ALA A 42 -16.79 -11.31 3.55
CA ALA A 42 -16.70 -10.87 2.16
C ALA A 42 -17.04 -11.97 1.14
N GLY A 43 -17.06 -13.25 1.56
CA GLY A 43 -17.43 -14.38 0.73
C GLY A 43 -16.29 -14.98 -0.07
N ALA A 44 -15.08 -15.12 0.51
CA ALA A 44 -14.03 -15.96 -0.06
C ALA A 44 -14.48 -17.42 -0.09
N ASP A 45 -14.28 -18.11 -1.21
CA ASP A 45 -14.66 -19.51 -1.36
C ASP A 45 -13.59 -20.46 -0.79
N GLU A 46 -12.32 -20.08 -0.90
CA GLU A 46 -11.18 -20.88 -0.43
C GLU A 46 -10.10 -20.00 0.18
N ILE A 47 -9.43 -20.51 1.22
CA ILE A 47 -8.34 -19.81 1.90
C ILE A 47 -7.13 -20.75 2.06
N TYR A 48 -5.98 -20.35 1.53
CA TYR A 48 -4.74 -21.10 1.62
C TYR A 48 -3.69 -20.37 2.47
N LYS A 49 -3.06 -21.10 3.39
CA LYS A 49 -2.02 -20.57 4.29
C LYS A 49 -0.66 -20.54 3.60
N VAL A 50 -0.53 -19.70 2.58
CA VAL A 50 0.70 -19.49 1.82
C VAL A 50 0.77 -18.04 1.38
N GLY A 51 1.96 -17.47 1.33
CA GLY A 51 2.21 -16.09 0.88
C GLY A 51 3.50 -16.01 0.06
N GLY A 52 3.90 -14.80 -0.32
CA GLY A 52 5.13 -14.56 -1.08
C GLY A 52 5.06 -15.02 -2.54
N ALA A 53 6.21 -15.05 -3.20
CA ALA A 53 6.34 -15.42 -4.62
C ALA A 53 5.79 -16.83 -4.91
N GLN A 54 5.95 -17.78 -3.98
CA GLN A 54 5.46 -19.15 -4.12
C GLN A 54 3.93 -19.24 -4.19
N ALA A 55 3.20 -18.35 -3.48
CA ALA A 55 1.75 -18.27 -3.59
C ALA A 55 1.33 -17.82 -4.99
N ILE A 56 2.03 -16.81 -5.54
CA ILE A 56 1.79 -16.32 -6.89
C ILE A 56 2.02 -17.42 -7.94
N GLY A 57 3.13 -18.15 -7.83
CA GLY A 57 3.42 -19.28 -8.71
C GLY A 57 2.37 -20.39 -8.60
N ALA A 58 1.95 -20.74 -7.37
CA ALA A 58 0.92 -21.75 -7.16
C ALA A 58 -0.44 -21.34 -7.78
N LEU A 59 -0.85 -20.09 -7.62
CA LEU A 59 -2.09 -19.57 -8.22
C LEU A 59 -2.01 -19.48 -9.74
N ALA A 60 -0.85 -19.09 -10.30
CA ALA A 60 -0.67 -18.90 -11.73
C ALA A 60 -0.66 -20.24 -12.52
N TYR A 61 0.01 -21.25 -11.98
CA TYR A 61 0.20 -22.54 -12.68
C TYR A 61 -0.71 -23.64 -12.15
N GLY A 62 -1.25 -23.49 -10.96
CA GLY A 62 -1.93 -24.54 -10.23
C GLY A 62 -0.94 -25.52 -9.59
N THR A 63 -1.41 -26.18 -8.55
CA THR A 63 -0.72 -27.30 -7.88
C THR A 63 -1.73 -28.40 -7.59
N GLU A 64 -1.29 -29.50 -6.98
CA GLU A 64 -2.20 -30.58 -6.56
C GLU A 64 -3.28 -30.07 -5.56
N SER A 65 -2.94 -29.08 -4.72
CA SER A 65 -3.83 -28.56 -3.66
C SER A 65 -4.36 -27.16 -3.88
N ILE A 66 -3.71 -26.34 -4.73
CA ILE A 66 -4.13 -24.96 -5.03
C ILE A 66 -4.51 -24.89 -6.50
N PRO A 67 -5.75 -24.51 -6.81
CA PRO A 67 -6.20 -24.43 -8.20
C PRO A 67 -5.52 -23.28 -8.95
N LYS A 68 -5.32 -23.47 -10.25
CA LYS A 68 -4.99 -22.38 -11.14
C LYS A 68 -6.15 -21.36 -11.16
N VAL A 69 -5.79 -20.06 -11.18
CA VAL A 69 -6.75 -18.98 -11.30
C VAL A 69 -6.56 -18.20 -12.62
N ASP A 70 -7.56 -17.43 -13.01
CA ASP A 70 -7.53 -16.61 -14.22
C ASP A 70 -6.96 -15.22 -13.97
N LYS A 71 -7.07 -14.73 -12.73
CA LYS A 71 -6.56 -13.41 -12.32
C LYS A 71 -6.04 -13.42 -10.89
N ILE A 72 -4.89 -12.77 -10.67
CA ILE A 72 -4.29 -12.55 -9.35
C ILE A 72 -4.35 -11.06 -9.04
N VAL A 73 -4.94 -10.71 -7.90
CA VAL A 73 -5.08 -9.34 -7.41
C VAL A 73 -4.57 -9.21 -5.97
N GLY A 74 -4.26 -8.02 -5.57
CA GLY A 74 -3.89 -7.71 -4.19
C GLY A 74 -2.45 -7.27 -4.00
N PRO A 75 -2.17 -6.62 -2.86
CA PRO A 75 -0.85 -6.11 -2.52
C PRO A 75 0.08 -7.22 -2.03
N GLY A 76 1.37 -6.92 -2.05
CA GLY A 76 2.41 -7.77 -1.49
C GLY A 76 3.75 -7.07 -1.48
N ASN A 77 4.74 -7.71 -0.88
CA ASN A 77 6.10 -7.21 -0.88
C ASN A 77 6.75 -7.28 -2.29
N ILE A 78 7.97 -6.78 -2.42
CA ILE A 78 8.71 -6.75 -3.69
C ILE A 78 8.79 -8.13 -4.37
N PHE A 79 8.91 -9.22 -3.61
CA PHE A 79 8.96 -10.58 -4.18
C PHE A 79 7.62 -11.00 -4.79
N VAL A 80 6.50 -10.55 -4.20
CA VAL A 80 5.15 -10.77 -4.76
C VAL A 80 4.98 -9.94 -6.04
N ALA A 81 5.40 -8.68 -6.05
CA ALA A 81 5.34 -7.81 -7.22
C ALA A 81 6.15 -8.39 -8.39
N LEU A 82 7.38 -8.82 -8.13
CA LEU A 82 8.24 -9.47 -9.14
C LEU A 82 7.65 -10.80 -9.64
N ALA A 83 7.08 -11.60 -8.75
CA ALA A 83 6.42 -12.84 -9.14
C ALA A 83 5.18 -12.58 -10.00
N LYS A 84 4.35 -11.60 -9.66
CA LYS A 84 3.20 -11.18 -10.49
C LYS A 84 3.66 -10.74 -11.87
N LYS A 85 4.75 -9.95 -11.96
CA LYS A 85 5.36 -9.56 -13.23
C LYS A 85 5.81 -10.77 -14.05
N ALA A 86 6.44 -11.75 -13.40
CA ALA A 86 6.97 -12.94 -14.07
C ALA A 86 5.88 -13.88 -14.63
N VAL A 87 4.70 -13.91 -13.99
CA VAL A 87 3.58 -14.77 -14.44
C VAL A 87 2.57 -14.03 -15.33
N TYR A 88 2.76 -12.75 -15.55
CA TYR A 88 1.89 -11.95 -16.43
C TYR A 88 1.91 -12.52 -17.85
N GLY A 89 0.72 -12.76 -18.39
CA GLY A 89 0.53 -13.45 -19.67
C GLY A 89 0.14 -14.95 -19.52
N TYR A 90 0.57 -15.63 -18.45
CA TYR A 90 0.02 -16.94 -18.06
C TYR A 90 -1.25 -16.80 -17.22
N VAL A 91 -1.32 -15.72 -16.44
CA VAL A 91 -2.45 -15.32 -15.64
C VAL A 91 -2.59 -13.79 -15.72
N SER A 92 -3.80 -13.27 -15.65
CA SER A 92 -4.02 -11.82 -15.55
C SER A 92 -3.64 -11.33 -14.15
N ILE A 93 -3.16 -10.10 -14.05
CA ILE A 93 -2.88 -9.45 -12.76
C ILE A 93 -3.63 -8.11 -12.66
N ASP A 94 -3.68 -7.50 -11.48
CA ASP A 94 -4.18 -6.13 -11.27
C ASP A 94 -3.17 -5.09 -11.78
N SER A 95 -2.01 -5.00 -11.11
CA SER A 95 -0.93 -4.10 -11.48
C SER A 95 0.41 -4.64 -10.98
N ILE A 96 1.49 -4.08 -11.50
CA ILE A 96 2.84 -4.24 -10.94
C ILE A 96 3.03 -3.05 -10.01
N ALA A 97 2.66 -3.24 -8.74
CA ALA A 97 2.80 -2.18 -7.74
C ALA A 97 4.25 -2.04 -7.28
N GLY A 98 4.77 -0.82 -7.34
CA GLY A 98 5.95 -0.39 -6.62
C GLY A 98 5.63 -0.05 -5.15
N PRO A 99 6.60 0.48 -4.40
CA PRO A 99 6.33 1.16 -3.14
C PRO A 99 5.27 2.25 -3.35
N SER A 100 4.39 2.44 -2.39
CA SER A 100 3.36 3.47 -2.51
C SER A 100 3.94 4.86 -2.22
N GLU A 101 3.44 5.85 -2.93
CA GLU A 101 3.87 7.22 -2.85
C GLU A 101 2.67 8.12 -2.55
N ILE A 102 2.89 9.18 -1.79
CA ILE A 102 1.95 10.26 -1.60
C ILE A 102 2.63 11.59 -1.91
N LEU A 103 1.96 12.42 -2.69
CA LEU A 103 2.30 13.80 -2.91
C LEU A 103 1.14 14.66 -2.42
N VAL A 104 1.44 15.59 -1.53
CA VAL A 104 0.51 16.57 -1.04
C VAL A 104 0.92 17.93 -1.58
N LEU A 105 0.02 18.58 -2.31
CA LEU A 105 0.18 19.96 -2.78
C LEU A 105 -0.71 20.84 -1.92
N ALA A 106 -0.12 21.76 -1.16
CA ALA A 106 -0.85 22.59 -0.21
C ALA A 106 -0.21 23.97 -0.04
N ASP A 107 -1.04 24.97 0.18
CA ASP A 107 -0.65 26.31 0.58
C ASP A 107 -0.91 26.56 2.07
N GLU A 108 -0.63 27.77 2.55
CA GLU A 108 -0.79 28.20 3.95
C GLU A 108 -2.24 28.23 4.44
N THR A 109 -3.24 28.03 3.58
CA THR A 109 -4.65 27.93 3.99
C THR A 109 -5.01 26.56 4.55
N ALA A 110 -4.16 25.55 4.29
CA ALA A 110 -4.34 24.20 4.82
C ALA A 110 -3.95 24.10 6.31
N ASN A 111 -4.44 23.08 6.98
CA ASN A 111 -4.05 22.82 8.36
C ASN A 111 -2.77 21.94 8.39
N PRO A 112 -1.62 22.43 8.94
CA PRO A 112 -0.36 21.70 8.95
C PRO A 112 -0.46 20.30 9.56
N ARG A 113 -1.28 20.17 10.61
CA ARG A 113 -1.49 18.87 11.29
C ARG A 113 -2.17 17.83 10.40
N TYR A 114 -3.09 18.25 9.53
CA TYR A 114 -3.76 17.33 8.60
C TYR A 114 -2.81 16.92 7.48
N ILE A 115 -2.01 17.85 6.96
CA ILE A 115 -0.98 17.55 5.97
C ILE A 115 0.05 16.55 6.53
N ALA A 116 0.53 16.78 7.75
CA ALA A 116 1.43 15.84 8.42
C ALA A 116 0.80 14.43 8.57
N ALA A 117 -0.47 14.37 8.94
CA ALA A 117 -1.18 13.08 9.03
C ALA A 117 -1.31 12.37 7.68
N ASP A 118 -1.57 13.10 6.59
CA ASP A 118 -1.63 12.54 5.24
C ASP A 118 -0.27 11.99 4.79
N LEU A 119 0.81 12.73 4.97
CA LEU A 119 2.18 12.28 4.66
C LEU A 119 2.53 11.00 5.43
N LEU A 120 2.23 10.98 6.72
CA LEU A 120 2.53 9.84 7.60
C LEU A 120 1.63 8.64 7.34
N SER A 121 0.41 8.85 6.82
CA SER A 121 -0.47 7.76 6.41
C SER A 121 0.17 6.83 5.39
N GLN A 122 1.07 7.35 4.56
CA GLN A 122 1.83 6.59 3.59
C GLN A 122 3.17 6.11 4.12
N ALA A 123 3.92 6.99 4.81
CA ALA A 123 5.24 6.67 5.37
C ALA A 123 5.20 5.48 6.36
N GLU A 124 4.08 5.26 7.06
CA GLU A 124 3.93 4.14 7.99
C GLU A 124 3.79 2.77 7.31
N HIS A 125 3.52 2.71 6.01
CA HIS A 125 3.26 1.44 5.33
C HIS A 125 4.52 0.63 5.05
N ASP A 126 5.59 1.27 4.59
CA ASP A 126 6.83 0.59 4.19
C ASP A 126 8.04 1.53 4.29
N GLU A 127 9.23 0.99 4.57
CA GLU A 127 10.49 1.74 4.63
C GLU A 127 10.87 2.37 3.27
N MET A 128 10.29 1.91 2.18
CA MET A 128 10.45 2.42 0.81
C MET A 128 9.28 3.30 0.35
N ALA A 129 8.32 3.60 1.22
CA ALA A 129 7.23 4.51 0.88
C ALA A 129 7.78 5.94 0.74
N SER A 130 7.23 6.70 -0.22
CA SER A 130 7.58 8.10 -0.42
C SER A 130 6.48 9.02 0.09
N ALA A 131 6.88 10.12 0.74
CA ALA A 131 5.98 11.14 1.24
C ALA A 131 6.52 12.53 0.89
N ILE A 132 5.84 13.22 -0.01
CA ILE A 132 6.29 14.49 -0.59
C ILE A 132 5.26 15.58 -0.31
N LEU A 133 5.70 16.68 0.27
CA LEU A 133 4.95 17.94 0.34
C LEU A 133 5.50 18.92 -0.70
N ILE A 134 4.63 19.53 -1.48
CA ILE A 134 4.95 20.72 -2.28
C ILE A 134 4.11 21.88 -1.75
N THR A 135 4.77 22.98 -1.41
CA THR A 135 4.11 24.18 -0.93
C THR A 135 4.80 25.45 -1.45
N THR A 136 4.10 26.57 -1.42
CA THR A 136 4.66 27.88 -1.79
C THR A 136 5.09 28.72 -0.60
N ASN A 137 4.97 28.19 0.62
CA ASN A 137 5.20 28.93 1.86
C ASN A 137 6.16 28.18 2.78
N GLU A 138 7.33 28.76 3.03
CA GLU A 138 8.39 28.17 3.86
C GLU A 138 7.96 28.05 5.34
N GLU A 139 7.25 29.06 5.89
CA GLU A 139 6.77 29.01 7.27
C GLU A 139 5.73 27.88 7.46
N PHE A 140 4.86 27.67 6.46
CA PHE A 140 3.92 26.57 6.47
C PHE A 140 4.64 25.21 6.39
N ALA A 141 5.69 25.09 5.58
CA ALA A 141 6.53 23.89 5.50
C ALA A 141 7.14 23.54 6.85
N ASP A 142 7.70 24.54 7.57
CA ASP A 142 8.25 24.37 8.91
C ASP A 142 7.19 23.88 9.92
N GLN A 143 5.97 24.42 9.86
CA GLN A 143 4.86 24.00 10.71
C GLN A 143 4.47 22.54 10.42
N VAL A 144 4.46 22.12 9.16
CA VAL A 144 4.18 20.71 8.80
C VAL A 144 5.29 19.80 9.30
N ASP A 145 6.56 20.17 9.17
CA ASP A 145 7.70 19.36 9.66
C ASP A 145 7.63 19.21 11.19
N GLU A 146 7.27 20.26 11.93
CA GLU A 146 7.07 20.19 13.39
C GLU A 146 5.94 19.19 13.76
N GLU A 147 4.81 19.23 13.08
CA GLU A 147 3.70 18.30 13.30
C GLU A 147 4.09 16.86 12.91
N VAL A 148 4.84 16.65 11.83
CA VAL A 148 5.37 15.33 11.44
C VAL A 148 6.24 14.78 12.56
N ARG A 149 7.20 15.54 13.09
CA ARG A 149 8.05 15.12 14.22
C ARG A 149 7.23 14.79 15.45
N GLY A 150 6.23 15.60 15.76
CA GLY A 150 5.31 15.37 16.88
C GLY A 150 4.55 14.04 16.75
N PHE A 151 4.04 13.72 15.58
CA PHE A 151 3.34 12.46 15.32
C PHE A 151 4.27 11.26 15.38
N VAL A 152 5.50 11.35 14.82
CA VAL A 152 6.48 10.24 14.82
C VAL A 152 6.77 9.77 16.25
N GLU A 153 6.78 10.67 17.24
CA GLU A 153 7.02 10.29 18.65
C GLU A 153 5.93 9.41 19.26
N VAL A 154 4.69 9.49 18.77
CA VAL A 154 3.54 8.79 19.36
C VAL A 154 3.03 7.63 18.50
N LEU A 155 3.40 7.55 17.22
CA LEU A 155 2.95 6.50 16.32
C LEU A 155 3.66 5.16 16.58
N SER A 156 2.91 4.07 16.49
CA SER A 156 3.40 2.73 16.82
C SER A 156 4.45 2.17 15.83
N ARG A 157 4.50 2.70 14.59
CA ARG A 157 5.41 2.24 13.52
C ARG A 157 6.60 3.19 13.31
N LYS A 158 7.01 3.90 14.36
CA LYS A 158 8.08 4.91 14.35
C LYS A 158 9.31 4.50 13.51
N ALA A 159 9.86 3.31 13.73
CA ALA A 159 11.07 2.87 13.04
C ALA A 159 10.90 2.74 11.51
N ILE A 160 9.71 2.39 11.03
CA ILE A 160 9.40 2.33 9.59
C ILE A 160 9.25 3.73 9.04
N ILE A 161 8.50 4.58 9.74
CA ILE A 161 8.27 5.97 9.35
C ILE A 161 9.59 6.74 9.25
N GLU A 162 10.47 6.63 10.26
CA GLU A 162 11.77 7.30 10.27
C GLU A 162 12.60 6.92 9.05
N LYS A 163 12.67 5.64 8.69
CA LYS A 163 13.39 5.20 7.49
C LYS A 163 12.77 5.66 6.18
N SER A 164 11.43 5.62 6.09
CA SER A 164 10.70 6.13 4.93
C SER A 164 11.01 7.62 4.73
N LEU A 165 10.88 8.44 5.77
CA LEU A 165 11.12 9.88 5.70
C LEU A 165 12.59 10.21 5.47
N GLU A 166 13.54 9.48 6.06
CA GLU A 166 14.98 9.68 5.86
C GLU A 166 15.39 9.48 4.40
N ASN A 167 14.83 8.49 3.73
CA ASN A 167 15.23 8.12 2.38
C ASN A 167 14.34 8.73 1.28
N PHE A 168 13.05 8.93 1.56
CA PHE A 168 12.02 9.24 0.57
C PHE A 168 11.03 10.31 1.04
N GLY A 169 11.30 11.02 2.15
CA GLY A 169 10.53 12.17 2.60
C GLY A 169 11.10 13.47 2.05
N TYR A 170 10.27 14.30 1.42
CA TYR A 170 10.69 15.58 0.86
C TYR A 170 9.67 16.67 1.14
N ILE A 171 10.19 17.88 1.41
CA ILE A 171 9.42 19.12 1.39
C ILE A 171 10.04 20.02 0.32
N LEU A 172 9.27 20.34 -0.69
CA LEU A 172 9.66 21.19 -1.81
C LEU A 172 8.96 22.55 -1.69
N ILE A 173 9.72 23.62 -1.80
CA ILE A 173 9.21 24.99 -1.80
C ILE A 173 9.22 25.51 -3.23
N ALA A 174 8.06 25.80 -3.79
CA ALA A 174 7.89 26.41 -5.11
C ALA A 174 7.74 27.93 -4.99
N GLU A 175 8.11 28.67 -6.03
CA GLU A 175 7.94 30.12 -6.08
C GLU A 175 6.46 30.54 -6.11
N ASP A 176 5.63 29.75 -6.82
CA ASP A 176 4.20 29.96 -6.91
C ASP A 176 3.44 28.62 -7.15
N MET A 177 2.12 28.67 -7.22
CA MET A 177 1.28 27.50 -7.40
C MET A 177 1.42 26.87 -8.80
N ASP A 178 1.74 27.66 -9.82
CA ASP A 178 1.93 27.14 -11.19
C ASP A 178 3.20 26.28 -11.24
N GLU A 179 4.30 26.73 -10.64
CA GLU A 179 5.52 25.92 -10.48
C GLU A 179 5.27 24.68 -9.62
N ALA A 180 4.51 24.82 -8.55
CA ALA A 180 4.16 23.69 -7.69
C ALA A 180 3.36 22.61 -8.43
N ILE A 181 2.44 22.99 -9.32
CA ILE A 181 1.67 22.09 -10.17
C ILE A 181 2.57 21.44 -11.23
N GLU A 182 3.49 22.20 -11.85
CA GLU A 182 4.45 21.66 -12.80
C GLU A 182 5.34 20.60 -12.13
N ALA A 183 5.91 20.90 -10.97
CA ALA A 183 6.70 19.95 -10.20
C ALA A 183 5.91 18.68 -9.84
N ALA A 184 4.65 18.83 -9.41
CA ALA A 184 3.79 17.69 -9.09
C ALA A 184 3.47 16.78 -10.29
N ASN A 185 3.52 17.32 -11.52
CA ASN A 185 3.32 16.54 -12.75
C ASN A 185 4.60 15.88 -13.28
N GLU A 186 5.78 16.28 -12.77
CA GLU A 186 7.07 15.69 -13.15
C GLU A 186 7.50 14.54 -12.23
N ILE A 187 6.95 14.48 -11.02
CA ILE A 187 7.18 13.42 -10.03
C ILE A 187 6.28 12.22 -10.32
#